data_0dddab9c896169644d1225746c08d041
#
_entry.id   0dddab9c896169644d1225746c08d041
#
_cell.length_a   1.000
_cell.length_b   1.000
_cell.length_c   1.000
_cell.angle_alpha   90.00
_cell.angle_beta   90.00
_cell.angle_gamma   90.00
#
_symmetry.space_group_name_H-M   'P 1'
#
loop_
_entity.id
_entity.type
_entity.pdbx_description
1 polymer ?
#
loop_
_entity_poly.entity_id
_entity_poly.type
_entity_poly.pdbx_seq_one_letter_code
_entity_poly.pdbx_strand_id
1 'polypeptide(L)'
;MKRLLCALVLASSLPALHAANGDERVLAAKDAVQRGDRAKLAKQLEAVRGHELEPYVEYWLLRLRLEEAGAAELREFLGRQAGSYLAEKLRGEWLKVLGKRREWDAFDAEYPPLVQADQEITCYALQNRLRLADLGALDEARPLWFTPADLPESCIPLMEQLLADKRLGTDDIWERLRRLLEAKKPGAAKATAAYLPVGQAPSAKTLDAIADKPLRHLALQPSNFASSRQGREMALFAVQRLARTDPAQAAQQWEGIRDKFSAADGGYIYAQLGWQAALRHLPEALAWYAKAGNAPLSDEQVAWKVRAALRAQNWAVVGEAIGQMPKAMQAQPDWIYWLGRAHEALGRQEEARALYQRIAGQPNFYGNLADDELGRPIQLPPMAKPASEEVKAVAALPGIRRALALFRIDMRIEGIREWNWTLRGMDDAKLLAAAELAHRHEIFDRAINTADRTLALHDYSMRYLAPFRELKAMQPDALIMAD
;
A
#
# COMPACT_ATOMS: atom_id res chain seq x y z
N MET A 1 -6.14 -35.25 -53.89
CA MET A 1 -6.47 -34.08 -53.05
C MET A 1 -6.65 -34.35 -51.55
N LYS A 2 -6.84 -35.61 -51.07
CA LYS A 2 -7.04 -35.88 -49.61
C LYS A 2 -5.74 -35.96 -48.76
N ARG A 3 -4.56 -36.05 -49.34
CA ARG A 3 -3.28 -36.17 -48.59
C ARG A 3 -2.60 -34.83 -48.29
N LEU A 4 -2.98 -33.74 -48.93
CA LEU A 4 -2.44 -32.39 -48.60
C LEU A 4 -3.14 -31.69 -47.41
N LEU A 5 -4.40 -32.04 -47.14
CA LEU A 5 -5.13 -31.41 -46.02
C LEU A 5 -4.64 -31.91 -44.65
N CYS A 6 -4.15 -33.16 -44.53
CA CYS A 6 -3.63 -33.66 -43.25
C CYS A 6 -2.29 -33.06 -42.83
N ALA A 7 -1.45 -32.61 -43.77
CA ALA A 7 -0.17 -32.02 -43.44
C ALA A 7 -0.29 -30.56 -42.91
N LEU A 8 -1.30 -29.80 -43.34
CA LEU A 8 -1.56 -28.45 -42.84
C LEU A 8 -2.15 -28.42 -41.42
N VAL A 9 -2.92 -29.40 -41.05
CA VAL A 9 -3.50 -29.48 -39.66
C VAL A 9 -2.44 -29.90 -38.63
N LEU A 10 -1.45 -30.71 -39.02
CA LEU A 10 -0.35 -31.09 -38.13
C LEU A 10 0.67 -29.98 -37.89
N ALA A 11 0.88 -29.08 -38.85
CA ALA A 11 1.81 -27.94 -38.69
C ALA A 11 1.27 -26.85 -37.74
N SER A 12 -0.04 -26.71 -37.63
CA SER A 12 -0.66 -25.72 -36.72
C SER A 12 -0.80 -26.21 -35.25
N SER A 13 -0.69 -27.48 -34.99
CA SER A 13 -0.79 -28.08 -33.65
C SER A 13 0.56 -28.19 -32.92
N LEU A 14 1.68 -28.18 -33.62
CA LEU A 14 3.02 -28.30 -33.04
C LEU A 14 3.41 -27.20 -32.04
N PRO A 15 3.15 -25.90 -32.30
CA PRO A 15 3.47 -24.84 -31.32
C PRO A 15 2.60 -24.90 -30.05
N ALA A 16 1.34 -25.31 -30.15
CA ALA A 16 0.46 -25.42 -28.99
C ALA A 16 0.87 -26.60 -28.07
N LEU A 17 1.32 -27.72 -28.64
CA LEU A 17 1.84 -28.86 -27.86
C LEU A 17 3.17 -28.54 -27.17
N HIS A 18 4.04 -27.74 -27.80
CA HIS A 18 5.31 -27.31 -27.20
C HIS A 18 5.09 -26.34 -26.06
N ALA A 19 4.15 -25.38 -26.18
CA ALA A 19 3.79 -24.46 -25.12
C ALA A 19 3.19 -25.21 -23.92
N ALA A 20 2.27 -26.12 -24.11
CA ALA A 20 1.67 -26.91 -23.05
C ALA A 20 2.70 -27.73 -22.26
N ASN A 21 3.64 -28.37 -22.93
CA ASN A 21 4.74 -29.09 -22.27
C ASN A 21 5.69 -28.17 -21.53
N GLY A 22 5.95 -26.98 -22.04
CA GLY A 22 6.75 -25.93 -21.37
C GLY A 22 6.07 -25.41 -20.11
N ASP A 23 4.77 -25.15 -20.17
CA ASP A 23 3.97 -24.69 -19.01
C ASP A 23 3.98 -25.71 -17.86
N GLU A 24 3.82 -27.00 -18.14
CA GLU A 24 3.93 -28.07 -17.13
C GLU A 24 5.32 -28.12 -16.47
N ARG A 25 6.38 -27.86 -17.25
CA ARG A 25 7.75 -27.79 -16.74
C ARG A 25 7.95 -26.59 -15.81
N VAL A 26 7.38 -25.43 -16.15
CA VAL A 26 7.42 -24.26 -15.27
C VAL A 26 6.68 -24.52 -13.96
N LEU A 27 5.52 -25.18 -13.99
CA LEU A 27 4.81 -25.57 -12.77
C LEU A 27 5.61 -26.58 -11.93
N ALA A 28 6.26 -27.55 -12.57
CA ALA A 28 7.18 -28.47 -11.88
C ALA A 28 8.40 -27.76 -11.27
N ALA A 29 8.88 -26.70 -11.92
CA ALA A 29 9.94 -25.84 -11.37
C ALA A 29 9.44 -25.06 -10.14
N LYS A 30 8.23 -24.49 -10.19
CA LYS A 30 7.59 -23.81 -9.05
C LYS A 30 7.46 -24.73 -7.83
N ASP A 31 7.03 -26.00 -8.04
CA ASP A 31 6.99 -27.00 -6.99
C ASP A 31 8.37 -27.34 -6.42
N ALA A 32 9.40 -27.41 -7.28
CA ALA A 32 10.78 -27.62 -6.83
C ALA A 32 11.28 -26.47 -5.97
N VAL A 33 10.98 -25.20 -6.34
CA VAL A 33 11.29 -24.01 -5.53
C VAL A 33 10.66 -24.10 -4.15
N GLN A 34 9.36 -24.43 -4.07
CA GLN A 34 8.64 -24.53 -2.80
C GLN A 34 9.24 -25.58 -1.85
N ARG A 35 9.84 -26.63 -2.41
CA ARG A 35 10.51 -27.70 -1.66
C ARG A 35 12.01 -27.45 -1.42
N GLY A 36 12.56 -26.38 -1.97
CA GLY A 36 13.99 -26.11 -1.91
C GLY A 36 14.86 -27.07 -2.73
N ASP A 37 14.26 -27.82 -3.67
CA ASP A 37 14.92 -28.84 -4.49
C ASP A 37 15.70 -28.21 -5.66
N ARG A 38 16.94 -27.81 -5.38
CA ARG A 38 17.83 -27.16 -6.35
C ARG A 38 18.15 -28.06 -7.55
N ALA A 39 18.33 -29.38 -7.32
CA ALA A 39 18.71 -30.30 -8.39
C ALA A 39 17.56 -30.49 -9.39
N LYS A 40 16.33 -30.68 -8.88
CA LYS A 40 15.14 -30.74 -9.71
C LYS A 40 14.90 -29.42 -10.45
N LEU A 41 15.10 -28.27 -9.78
CA LEU A 41 14.92 -26.95 -10.38
C LEU A 41 15.93 -26.72 -11.53
N ALA A 42 17.19 -27.06 -11.36
CA ALA A 42 18.21 -26.98 -12.40
C ALA A 42 17.83 -27.84 -13.63
N LYS A 43 17.32 -29.06 -13.41
CA LYS A 43 16.82 -29.93 -14.49
C LYS A 43 15.63 -29.30 -15.23
N GLN A 44 14.72 -28.64 -14.51
CA GLN A 44 13.60 -27.96 -15.16
C GLN A 44 14.07 -26.73 -15.95
N LEU A 45 15.09 -25.98 -15.49
CA LEU A 45 15.66 -24.85 -16.22
C LEU A 45 16.16 -25.28 -17.60
N GLU A 46 16.89 -26.40 -17.69
CA GLU A 46 17.32 -26.97 -18.97
C GLU A 46 16.12 -27.36 -19.87
N ALA A 47 15.06 -27.87 -19.26
CA ALA A 47 13.89 -28.34 -20.00
C ALA A 47 12.96 -27.21 -20.50
N VAL A 48 13.08 -25.98 -19.94
CA VAL A 48 12.28 -24.80 -20.36
C VAL A 48 13.08 -23.83 -21.23
N ARG A 49 14.24 -24.21 -21.75
CA ARG A 49 15.03 -23.36 -22.65
C ARG A 49 14.19 -22.85 -23.82
N GLY A 50 14.24 -21.54 -24.06
CA GLY A 50 13.46 -20.86 -25.09
C GLY A 50 11.98 -20.64 -24.74
N HIS A 51 11.51 -21.10 -23.61
CA HIS A 51 10.15 -20.80 -23.12
C HIS A 51 10.08 -19.36 -22.57
N GLU A 52 8.92 -18.70 -22.72
CA GLU A 52 8.74 -17.30 -22.27
C GLU A 52 9.00 -17.11 -20.77
N LEU A 53 8.81 -18.17 -19.96
CA LEU A 53 9.04 -18.15 -18.52
C LEU A 53 10.37 -18.77 -18.10
N GLU A 54 11.28 -19.09 -19.03
CA GLU A 54 12.65 -19.50 -18.70
C GLU A 54 13.32 -18.54 -17.69
N PRO A 55 13.24 -17.18 -17.88
CA PRO A 55 13.83 -16.25 -16.94
C PRO A 55 13.29 -16.35 -15.50
N TYR A 56 12.04 -16.78 -15.33
CA TYR A 56 11.47 -17.03 -13.99
C TYR A 56 12.10 -18.23 -13.32
N VAL A 57 12.30 -19.33 -14.07
CA VAL A 57 12.92 -20.56 -13.54
C VAL A 57 14.39 -20.30 -13.17
N GLU A 58 15.10 -19.55 -14.01
CA GLU A 58 16.47 -19.13 -13.71
C GLU A 58 16.54 -18.22 -12.48
N TYR A 59 15.68 -17.20 -12.38
CA TYR A 59 15.58 -16.35 -11.20
C TYR A 59 15.34 -17.18 -9.93
N TRP A 60 14.44 -18.16 -9.96
CA TRP A 60 14.17 -19.00 -8.80
C TRP A 60 15.39 -19.82 -8.39
N LEU A 61 16.15 -20.33 -9.35
CA LEU A 61 17.38 -21.08 -9.06
C LEU A 61 18.43 -20.19 -8.43
N LEU A 62 18.66 -18.99 -8.98
CA LEU A 62 19.57 -17.99 -8.43
C LEU A 62 19.16 -17.57 -7.01
N ARG A 63 17.89 -17.33 -6.81
CA ARG A 63 17.33 -16.96 -5.51
C ARG A 63 17.55 -18.03 -4.44
N LEU A 64 17.33 -19.32 -4.76
CA LEU A 64 17.54 -20.42 -3.80
C LEU A 64 19.01 -20.57 -3.35
N ARG A 65 19.94 -20.04 -4.11
CA ARG A 65 21.38 -20.07 -3.81
C ARG A 65 22.02 -18.69 -3.75
N LEU A 66 21.22 -17.66 -3.51
CA LEU A 66 21.63 -16.25 -3.60
C LEU A 66 22.82 -15.93 -2.68
N GLU A 67 22.89 -16.55 -1.53
CA GLU A 67 24.02 -16.38 -0.60
C GLU A 67 25.32 -17.06 -1.06
N GLU A 68 25.23 -18.01 -2.01
CA GLU A 68 26.34 -18.82 -2.53
C GLU A 68 26.72 -18.42 -3.97
N ALA A 69 25.80 -17.76 -4.68
CA ALA A 69 25.99 -17.37 -6.08
C ALA A 69 27.09 -16.35 -6.25
N GLY A 70 27.92 -16.55 -7.28
CA GLY A 70 28.97 -15.59 -7.61
C GLY A 70 28.42 -14.27 -8.16
N ALA A 71 29.05 -13.15 -7.81
CA ALA A 71 28.64 -11.83 -8.29
C ALA A 71 28.61 -11.73 -9.84
N ALA A 72 29.52 -12.41 -10.53
CA ALA A 72 29.57 -12.42 -12.00
C ALA A 72 28.30 -13.05 -12.60
N GLU A 73 27.84 -14.17 -12.04
CA GLU A 73 26.63 -14.88 -12.48
C GLU A 73 25.37 -14.03 -12.25
N LEU A 74 25.28 -13.39 -11.08
CA LEU A 74 24.15 -12.50 -10.76
C LEU A 74 24.11 -11.31 -11.73
N ARG A 75 25.27 -10.67 -11.99
CA ARG A 75 25.37 -9.57 -12.95
C ARG A 75 25.03 -9.97 -14.39
N GLU A 76 25.41 -11.18 -14.79
CA GLU A 76 25.04 -11.71 -16.10
C GLU A 76 23.53 -11.82 -16.25
N PHE A 77 22.84 -12.37 -15.28
CA PHE A 77 21.36 -12.42 -15.26
C PHE A 77 20.76 -10.99 -15.28
N LEU A 78 21.23 -10.11 -14.41
CA LEU A 78 20.75 -8.71 -14.32
C LEU A 78 20.95 -7.96 -15.64
N GLY A 79 22.06 -8.21 -16.36
CA GLY A 79 22.31 -7.64 -17.68
C GLY A 79 21.36 -8.16 -18.76
N ARG A 80 21.16 -9.49 -18.84
CA ARG A 80 20.23 -10.10 -19.80
C ARG A 80 18.77 -9.69 -19.53
N GLN A 81 18.39 -9.48 -18.28
CA GLN A 81 17.03 -9.12 -17.87
C GLN A 81 16.89 -7.62 -17.56
N ALA A 82 17.80 -6.77 -18.03
CA ALA A 82 17.80 -5.35 -17.70
C ALA A 82 16.42 -4.69 -17.92
N GLY A 83 16.00 -3.87 -16.97
CA GLY A 83 14.71 -3.17 -16.98
C GLY A 83 13.48 -4.04 -16.68
N SER A 84 13.63 -5.37 -16.56
CA SER A 84 12.52 -6.28 -16.22
C SER A 84 12.20 -6.28 -14.71
N TYR A 85 11.01 -6.77 -14.38
CA TYR A 85 10.62 -7.05 -12.99
C TYR A 85 11.59 -8.02 -12.29
N LEU A 86 12.07 -9.04 -13.00
CA LEU A 86 12.98 -10.04 -12.45
C LEU A 86 14.35 -9.47 -12.09
N ALA A 87 14.89 -8.57 -12.93
CA ALA A 87 16.13 -7.88 -12.64
C ALA A 87 16.00 -7.00 -11.38
N GLU A 88 14.92 -6.24 -11.28
CA GLU A 88 14.63 -5.43 -10.08
C GLU A 88 14.52 -6.30 -8.83
N LYS A 89 13.78 -7.40 -8.94
CA LYS A 89 13.53 -8.31 -7.82
C LYS A 89 14.82 -8.98 -7.34
N LEU A 90 15.61 -9.53 -8.26
CA LEU A 90 16.89 -10.18 -7.90
C LEU A 90 17.89 -9.18 -7.33
N ARG A 91 17.99 -7.99 -7.92
CA ARG A 91 18.88 -6.92 -7.43
C ARG A 91 18.50 -6.52 -6.01
N GLY A 92 17.20 -6.31 -5.73
CA GLY A 92 16.75 -5.98 -4.38
C GLY A 92 17.08 -7.07 -3.35
N GLU A 93 16.86 -8.35 -3.70
CA GLU A 93 17.21 -9.46 -2.83
C GLU A 93 18.72 -9.60 -2.63
N TRP A 94 19.53 -9.37 -3.67
CA TRP A 94 21.00 -9.40 -3.56
C TRP A 94 21.53 -8.24 -2.72
N LEU A 95 21.00 -7.04 -2.88
CA LEU A 95 21.35 -5.88 -2.04
C LEU A 95 21.11 -6.15 -0.55
N LYS A 96 20.07 -6.90 -0.18
CA LYS A 96 19.85 -7.30 1.21
C LYS A 96 20.95 -8.25 1.72
N VAL A 97 21.36 -9.18 0.89
CA VAL A 97 22.51 -10.07 1.23
C VAL A 97 23.80 -9.28 1.39
N LEU A 98 24.10 -8.38 0.44
CA LEU A 98 25.29 -7.52 0.49
C LEU A 98 25.29 -6.62 1.73
N GLY A 99 24.14 -5.96 2.01
CA GLY A 99 23.98 -5.12 3.20
C GLY A 99 24.15 -5.90 4.50
N LYS A 100 23.56 -7.09 4.60
CA LYS A 100 23.70 -7.97 5.76
C LYS A 100 25.14 -8.40 6.00
N ARG A 101 25.88 -8.66 4.91
CA ARG A 101 27.31 -9.03 4.95
C ARG A 101 28.25 -7.83 5.07
N ARG A 102 27.71 -6.61 4.96
CA ARG A 102 28.49 -5.36 4.92
C ARG A 102 29.51 -5.32 3.76
N GLU A 103 29.14 -5.92 2.63
CA GLU A 103 29.91 -5.89 1.39
C GLU A 103 29.61 -4.59 0.64
N TRP A 104 30.07 -3.45 1.22
CA TRP A 104 29.63 -2.12 0.84
C TRP A 104 30.02 -1.70 -0.58
N ASP A 105 31.21 -2.10 -1.03
CA ASP A 105 31.64 -1.75 -2.41
C ASP A 105 30.77 -2.40 -3.47
N ALA A 106 30.34 -3.66 -3.24
CA ALA A 106 29.41 -4.34 -4.10
C ALA A 106 28.00 -3.75 -3.97
N PHE A 107 27.59 -3.37 -2.76
CA PHE A 107 26.32 -2.70 -2.50
C PHE A 107 26.23 -1.38 -3.26
N ASP A 108 27.25 -0.53 -3.19
CA ASP A 108 27.31 0.77 -3.87
C ASP A 108 27.27 0.65 -5.39
N ALA A 109 27.85 -0.43 -5.95
CA ALA A 109 27.79 -0.71 -7.37
C ALA A 109 26.39 -1.13 -7.85
N GLU A 110 25.62 -1.85 -7.01
CA GLU A 110 24.34 -2.43 -7.37
C GLU A 110 23.13 -1.59 -6.92
N TYR A 111 23.32 -0.64 -6.00
CA TYR A 111 22.22 0.16 -5.45
C TYR A 111 21.66 1.20 -6.45
N PRO A 112 22.47 1.98 -7.21
CA PRO A 112 21.95 3.03 -8.08
C PRO A 112 20.98 2.56 -9.20
N PRO A 113 21.13 1.35 -9.79
CA PRO A 113 20.21 0.86 -10.78
C PRO A 113 18.88 0.33 -10.23
N LEU A 114 18.73 0.21 -8.88
CA LEU A 114 17.49 -0.21 -8.26
C LEU A 114 16.46 0.92 -8.37
N VAL A 115 15.26 0.59 -8.83
CA VAL A 115 14.19 1.58 -9.05
C VAL A 115 13.41 1.85 -7.76
N GLN A 116 13.18 0.82 -6.96
CA GLN A 116 12.40 0.91 -5.72
C GLN A 116 13.09 0.18 -4.58
N ALA A 117 13.82 0.93 -3.76
CA ALA A 117 14.33 0.40 -2.50
C ALA A 117 13.20 0.22 -1.49
N ASP A 118 13.09 -0.95 -0.90
CA ASP A 118 12.25 -1.13 0.28
C ASP A 118 12.95 -0.60 1.55
N GLN A 119 12.24 -0.60 2.66
CA GLN A 119 12.76 -0.04 3.91
C GLN A 119 14.03 -0.76 4.40
N GLU A 120 14.16 -2.08 4.16
CA GLU A 120 15.35 -2.84 4.56
C GLU A 120 16.59 -2.39 3.78
N ILE A 121 16.46 -2.25 2.46
CA ILE A 121 17.54 -1.77 1.59
C ILE A 121 17.87 -0.31 1.91
N THR A 122 16.85 0.53 2.13
CA THR A 122 17.03 1.93 2.53
C THR A 122 17.85 2.05 3.81
N CYS A 123 17.56 1.21 4.81
CA CYS A 123 18.35 1.21 6.04
C CYS A 123 19.80 0.75 5.82
N TYR A 124 20.06 -0.22 4.95
CA TYR A 124 21.45 -0.58 4.60
C TYR A 124 22.16 0.57 3.87
N ALA A 125 21.48 1.25 2.94
CA ALA A 125 22.08 2.42 2.27
C ALA A 125 22.42 3.54 3.27
N LEU A 126 21.53 3.82 4.21
CA LEU A 126 21.78 4.80 5.28
C LEU A 126 22.92 4.38 6.23
N GLN A 127 23.00 3.09 6.57
CA GLN A 127 24.15 2.57 7.34
C GLN A 127 25.48 2.79 6.61
N ASN A 128 25.51 2.52 5.29
CA ASN A 128 26.72 2.70 4.50
C ASN A 128 27.13 4.17 4.42
N ARG A 129 26.17 5.09 4.22
CA ARG A 129 26.42 6.55 4.26
C ARG A 129 26.95 7.00 5.64
N LEU A 130 26.35 6.50 6.72
CA LEU A 130 26.79 6.80 8.08
C LEU A 130 28.24 6.32 8.33
N ARG A 131 28.59 5.13 7.83
CA ARG A 131 29.97 4.60 7.86
C ARG A 131 30.98 5.52 7.17
N LEU A 132 30.55 6.24 6.12
CA LEU A 132 31.32 7.24 5.40
C LEU A 132 31.28 8.64 6.05
N ALA A 133 30.85 8.71 7.31
CA ALA A 133 30.70 9.94 8.09
C ALA A 133 29.65 10.94 7.55
N ASP A 134 28.72 10.49 6.70
CA ASP A 134 27.56 11.28 6.31
C ASP A 134 26.50 11.25 7.42
N LEU A 135 26.57 12.23 8.32
CA LEU A 135 25.63 12.37 9.44
C LEU A 135 24.20 12.71 9.01
N GLY A 136 23.99 13.20 7.78
CA GLY A 136 22.67 13.44 7.20
C GLY A 136 21.85 12.15 7.08
N ALA A 137 22.50 11.00 6.99
CA ALA A 137 21.83 9.69 7.01
C ALA A 137 20.99 9.46 8.28
N LEU A 138 21.39 10.02 9.44
CA LEU A 138 20.61 9.94 10.67
C LEU A 138 19.34 10.82 10.63
N ASP A 139 19.42 11.97 9.98
CA ASP A 139 18.26 12.84 9.81
C ASP A 139 17.21 12.20 8.89
N GLU A 140 17.64 11.48 7.87
CA GLU A 140 16.79 10.68 7.00
C GLU A 140 16.24 9.40 7.68
N ALA A 141 17.00 8.79 8.59
CA ALA A 141 16.58 7.63 9.36
C ALA A 141 15.57 7.97 10.46
N ARG A 142 15.64 9.15 11.07
CA ARG A 142 14.80 9.55 12.20
C ARG A 142 13.29 9.41 11.94
N PRO A 143 12.71 9.83 10.80
CA PRO A 143 11.30 9.64 10.51
C PRO A 143 10.84 8.18 10.52
N LEU A 144 11.73 7.22 10.21
CA LEU A 144 11.40 5.80 10.23
C LEU A 144 11.03 5.31 11.64
N TRP A 145 11.60 5.93 12.68
CA TRP A 145 11.24 5.65 14.07
C TRP A 145 9.75 5.83 14.33
N PHE A 146 9.13 6.83 13.73
CA PHE A 146 7.73 7.20 13.96
C PHE A 146 6.74 6.47 13.05
N THR A 147 7.19 5.55 12.21
CA THR A 147 6.29 4.72 11.39
C THR A 147 5.56 3.70 12.27
N PRO A 148 4.25 3.47 12.07
CA PRO A 148 3.48 2.50 12.84
C PRO A 148 3.68 1.06 12.31
N ALA A 149 4.91 0.70 11.93
CA ALA A 149 5.28 -0.58 11.34
C ALA A 149 6.46 -1.22 12.08
N ASP A 150 6.58 -2.54 11.89
CA ASP A 150 7.77 -3.27 12.31
C ASP A 150 8.97 -2.75 11.50
N LEU A 151 10.05 -2.40 12.17
CA LEU A 151 11.29 -2.02 11.50
C LEU A 151 12.08 -3.28 11.13
N PRO A 152 12.62 -3.38 9.90
CA PRO A 152 13.58 -4.39 9.55
C PRO A 152 14.81 -4.37 10.47
N GLU A 153 15.44 -5.53 10.65
CA GLU A 153 16.69 -5.63 11.46
C GLU A 153 17.79 -4.68 10.96
N SER A 154 17.83 -4.43 9.66
CA SER A 154 18.77 -3.47 9.07
C SER A 154 18.61 -2.04 9.61
N CYS A 155 17.44 -1.67 10.12
CA CYS A 155 17.22 -0.34 10.68
C CYS A 155 17.70 -0.21 12.14
N ILE A 156 17.88 -1.33 12.86
CA ILE A 156 18.22 -1.32 14.29
C ILE A 156 19.50 -0.51 14.59
N PRO A 157 20.64 -0.70 13.88
CA PRO A 157 21.85 0.07 14.15
C PRO A 157 21.68 1.59 14.01
N LEU A 158 20.83 2.03 13.07
CA LEU A 158 20.52 3.46 12.89
C LEU A 158 19.69 4.00 14.07
N MET A 159 18.72 3.22 14.56
CA MET A 159 17.91 3.61 15.71
C MET A 159 18.73 3.67 17.00
N GLU A 160 19.64 2.71 17.19
CA GLU A 160 20.56 2.70 18.33
C GLU A 160 21.52 3.89 18.29
N GLN A 161 22.02 4.27 17.10
CA GLN A 161 22.85 5.47 16.96
C GLN A 161 22.06 6.75 17.23
N LEU A 162 20.83 6.86 16.74
CA LEU A 162 19.96 8.01 17.04
C LEU A 162 19.68 8.18 18.54
N LEU A 163 19.54 7.07 19.27
CA LEU A 163 19.35 7.08 20.73
C LEU A 163 20.67 7.44 21.45
N ALA A 164 21.82 6.88 21.01
CA ALA A 164 23.12 7.19 21.57
C ALA A 164 23.50 8.67 21.42
N ASP A 165 23.20 9.25 20.25
CA ASP A 165 23.43 10.65 19.93
C ASP A 165 22.36 11.60 20.54
N LYS A 166 21.43 11.06 21.31
CA LYS A 166 20.29 11.81 21.92
C LYS A 166 19.42 12.55 20.89
N ARG A 167 19.40 12.10 19.63
CA ARG A 167 18.48 12.58 18.59
C ARG A 167 17.08 11.97 18.74
N LEU A 168 16.97 10.87 19.49
CA LEU A 168 15.75 10.29 20.02
C LEU A 168 15.83 10.24 21.54
N GLY A 169 14.80 10.70 22.21
CA GLY A 169 14.69 10.70 23.67
C GLY A 169 13.61 9.73 24.19
N THR A 170 13.43 9.71 25.50
CA THR A 170 12.42 8.89 26.16
C THR A 170 11.00 9.22 25.66
N ASP A 171 10.72 10.48 25.32
CA ASP A 171 9.43 10.88 24.78
C ASP A 171 9.17 10.28 23.40
N ASP A 172 10.17 10.26 22.52
CA ASP A 172 10.09 9.64 21.19
C ASP A 172 9.86 8.11 21.31
N ILE A 173 10.44 7.47 22.33
CA ILE A 173 10.22 6.03 22.58
C ILE A 173 8.77 5.77 22.97
N TRP A 174 8.20 6.57 23.88
CA TRP A 174 6.81 6.46 24.25
C TRP A 174 5.85 6.79 23.10
N GLU A 175 6.18 7.79 22.29
CA GLU A 175 5.39 8.12 21.10
C GLU A 175 5.35 6.95 20.10
N ARG A 176 6.51 6.35 19.80
CA ARG A 176 6.55 5.16 18.94
C ARG A 176 5.72 4.01 19.53
N LEU A 177 5.84 3.78 20.83
CA LEU A 177 5.10 2.73 21.53
C LEU A 177 3.59 2.94 21.38
N ARG A 178 3.08 4.16 21.60
CA ARG A 178 1.67 4.51 21.35
C ARG A 178 1.25 4.20 19.91
N ARG A 179 2.03 4.65 18.91
CA ARG A 179 1.73 4.44 17.47
C ARG A 179 1.67 2.95 17.11
N LEU A 180 2.58 2.14 17.64
CA LEU A 180 2.61 0.69 17.40
C LEU A 180 1.40 -0.03 18.06
N LEU A 181 1.02 0.37 19.26
CA LEU A 181 -0.17 -0.17 19.94
C LEU A 181 -1.47 0.23 19.21
N GLU A 182 -1.53 1.45 18.69
CA GLU A 182 -2.61 1.89 17.80
C GLU A 182 -2.67 1.06 16.51
N ALA A 183 -1.53 0.76 15.92
CA ALA A 183 -1.43 -0.06 14.70
C ALA A 183 -1.61 -1.57 14.94
N LYS A 184 -1.93 -2.00 16.18
CA LYS A 184 -2.04 -3.43 16.56
C LYS A 184 -0.77 -4.22 16.32
N LYS A 185 0.38 -3.62 16.63
CA LYS A 185 1.72 -4.21 16.50
C LYS A 185 2.34 -4.50 17.88
N PRO A 186 1.78 -5.44 18.67
CA PRO A 186 2.25 -5.68 20.04
C PRO A 186 3.67 -6.20 20.10
N GLY A 187 4.12 -6.97 19.11
CA GLY A 187 5.51 -7.45 19.03
C GLY A 187 6.51 -6.30 18.94
N ALA A 188 6.32 -5.41 17.98
CA ALA A 188 7.16 -4.22 17.80
C ALA A 188 7.06 -3.26 19.00
N ALA A 189 5.87 -3.13 19.62
CA ALA A 189 5.71 -2.33 20.83
C ALA A 189 6.55 -2.88 22.01
N LYS A 190 6.58 -4.20 22.21
CA LYS A 190 7.41 -4.86 23.22
C LYS A 190 8.90 -4.65 22.93
N ALA A 191 9.35 -4.79 21.68
CA ALA A 191 10.73 -4.52 21.28
C ALA A 191 11.10 -3.05 21.52
N THR A 192 10.21 -2.11 21.19
CA THR A 192 10.41 -0.68 21.43
C THR A 192 10.50 -0.35 22.91
N ALA A 193 9.68 -0.99 23.77
CA ALA A 193 9.72 -0.78 25.22
C ALA A 193 11.07 -1.13 25.84
N ALA A 194 11.87 -2.01 25.23
CA ALA A 194 13.22 -2.35 25.69
C ALA A 194 14.22 -1.19 25.64
N TYR A 195 13.96 -0.15 24.86
CA TYR A 195 14.78 1.06 24.80
C TYR A 195 14.47 2.06 25.95
N LEU A 196 13.40 1.85 26.70
CA LEU A 196 13.09 2.69 27.86
C LEU A 196 14.07 2.45 29.00
N PRO A 197 14.33 3.46 29.84
CA PRO A 197 15.17 3.30 31.03
C PRO A 197 14.67 2.19 31.97
N VAL A 198 15.59 1.58 32.69
CA VAL A 198 15.28 0.53 33.66
C VAL A 198 14.21 1.00 34.64
N GLY A 199 13.18 0.18 34.84
CA GLY A 199 12.05 0.48 35.74
C GLY A 199 10.94 1.35 35.09
N GLN A 200 11.13 1.85 33.86
CA GLN A 200 10.09 2.59 33.15
C GLN A 200 9.37 1.77 32.05
N ALA A 201 9.98 0.68 31.62
CA ALA A 201 9.42 -0.16 30.56
C ALA A 201 8.23 -0.99 31.08
N PRO A 202 7.07 -0.99 30.36
CA PRO A 202 5.99 -1.92 30.67
C PRO A 202 6.42 -3.36 30.37
N SER A 203 6.01 -4.30 31.23
CA SER A 203 6.28 -5.72 30.97
C SER A 203 5.46 -6.22 29.75
N ALA A 204 6.00 -7.20 29.03
CA ALA A 204 5.28 -7.87 27.94
C ALA A 204 3.93 -8.43 28.43
N LYS A 205 3.89 -8.98 29.64
CA LYS A 205 2.66 -9.51 30.27
C LYS A 205 1.62 -8.41 30.50
N THR A 206 2.04 -7.20 30.89
CA THR A 206 1.15 -6.05 31.08
C THR A 206 0.53 -5.62 29.75
N LEU A 207 1.35 -5.49 28.71
CA LEU A 207 0.88 -5.13 27.36
C LEU A 207 -0.13 -6.15 26.81
N ASP A 208 0.14 -7.46 26.98
CA ASP A 208 -0.76 -8.52 26.55
C ASP A 208 -2.08 -8.51 27.35
N ALA A 209 -2.02 -8.31 28.68
CA ALA A 209 -3.20 -8.26 29.52
C ALA A 209 -4.12 -7.08 29.17
N ILE A 210 -3.55 -5.92 28.83
CA ILE A 210 -4.32 -4.75 28.37
C ILE A 210 -4.93 -5.01 27.00
N ALA A 211 -4.15 -5.57 26.07
CA ALA A 211 -4.64 -5.88 24.73
C ALA A 211 -5.82 -6.86 24.75
N ASP A 212 -5.82 -7.82 25.66
CA ASP A 212 -6.87 -8.83 25.84
C ASP A 212 -8.07 -8.29 26.63
N LYS A 213 -7.82 -7.69 27.80
CA LYS A 213 -8.87 -7.29 28.77
C LYS A 213 -8.66 -5.87 29.27
N PRO A 214 -8.82 -4.82 28.41
CA PRO A 214 -8.55 -3.43 28.79
C PRO A 214 -9.41 -2.93 29.96
N LEU A 215 -10.70 -3.27 29.97
CA LEU A 215 -11.62 -2.88 31.04
C LEU A 215 -11.17 -3.43 32.39
N ARG A 216 -10.75 -4.71 32.43
CA ARG A 216 -10.24 -5.31 33.66
C ARG A 216 -8.99 -4.60 34.16
N HIS A 217 -8.09 -4.21 33.24
CA HIS A 217 -6.89 -3.45 33.61
C HIS A 217 -7.25 -2.11 34.26
N LEU A 218 -8.19 -1.35 33.67
CA LEU A 218 -8.65 -0.07 34.20
C LEU A 218 -9.29 -0.22 35.57
N ALA A 219 -10.07 -1.30 35.79
CA ALA A 219 -10.74 -1.57 37.06
C ALA A 219 -9.79 -2.00 38.20
N LEU A 220 -8.67 -2.65 37.88
CA LEU A 220 -7.73 -3.21 38.85
C LEU A 220 -6.45 -2.37 39.02
N GLN A 221 -6.32 -1.25 38.33
CA GLN A 221 -5.14 -0.40 38.47
C GLN A 221 -5.08 0.24 39.87
N PRO A 222 -3.89 0.38 40.47
CA PRO A 222 -3.75 0.99 41.79
C PRO A 222 -4.12 2.47 41.74
N SER A 223 -4.61 3.03 42.86
CA SER A 223 -5.04 4.43 42.94
C SER A 223 -3.96 5.45 42.54
N ASN A 224 -2.69 5.10 42.74
CA ASN A 224 -1.52 5.91 42.42
C ASN A 224 -0.92 5.60 41.05
N PHE A 225 -1.60 4.86 40.16
CA PHE A 225 -1.06 4.45 38.85
C PHE A 225 -0.49 5.65 38.05
N ALA A 226 -1.13 6.79 38.13
CA ALA A 226 -0.76 7.99 37.39
C ALA A 226 0.51 8.71 37.94
N SER A 227 1.08 8.27 39.09
CA SER A 227 2.32 8.83 39.63
C SER A 227 3.54 8.53 38.73
N SER A 228 3.50 7.45 37.96
CA SER A 228 4.53 7.11 36.98
C SER A 228 4.04 7.34 35.55
N ARG A 229 5.00 7.65 34.65
CA ARG A 229 4.67 7.74 33.22
C ARG A 229 4.18 6.40 32.68
N GLN A 230 4.81 5.30 33.03
CA GLN A 230 4.38 3.96 32.65
C GLN A 230 2.91 3.70 33.00
N GLY A 231 2.49 4.02 34.23
CA GLY A 231 1.11 3.83 34.65
C GLY A 231 0.12 4.67 33.83
N ARG A 232 0.46 5.94 33.56
CA ARG A 232 -0.37 6.79 32.69
C ARG A 232 -0.46 6.23 31.26
N GLU A 233 0.68 5.84 30.66
CA GLU A 233 0.70 5.27 29.29
C GLU A 233 -0.10 3.96 29.19
N MET A 234 -0.03 3.12 30.20
CA MET A 234 -0.81 1.88 30.22
C MET A 234 -2.31 2.13 30.36
N ALA A 235 -2.72 3.15 31.14
CA ALA A 235 -4.12 3.56 31.21
C ALA A 235 -4.62 4.15 29.89
N LEU A 236 -3.82 5.02 29.22
CA LEU A 236 -4.14 5.55 27.90
C LEU A 236 -4.31 4.42 26.86
N PHE A 237 -3.38 3.44 26.86
CA PHE A 237 -3.49 2.27 25.99
C PHE A 237 -4.76 1.46 26.28
N ALA A 238 -5.11 1.26 27.55
CA ALA A 238 -6.33 0.52 27.93
C ALA A 238 -7.60 1.24 27.44
N VAL A 239 -7.71 2.56 27.62
CA VAL A 239 -8.84 3.35 27.12
C VAL A 239 -8.92 3.29 25.59
N GLN A 240 -7.80 3.51 24.90
CA GLN A 240 -7.72 3.45 23.43
C GLN A 240 -8.11 2.05 22.91
N ARG A 241 -7.65 1.00 23.58
CA ARG A 241 -7.96 -0.38 23.21
C ARG A 241 -9.44 -0.71 23.42
N LEU A 242 -10.04 -0.22 24.54
CA LEU A 242 -11.46 -0.36 24.85
C LEU A 242 -12.32 0.40 23.83
N ALA A 243 -11.92 1.61 23.45
CA ALA A 243 -12.65 2.43 22.49
C ALA A 243 -12.88 1.72 21.14
N ARG A 244 -12.02 0.79 20.78
CA ARG A 244 -12.19 -0.01 19.54
C ARG A 244 -13.32 -1.01 19.59
N THR A 245 -13.78 -1.39 20.77
CA THR A 245 -14.90 -2.31 20.93
C THR A 245 -16.15 -1.59 21.40
N ASP A 246 -16.00 -0.71 22.38
CA ASP A 246 -17.07 0.08 22.98
C ASP A 246 -16.58 1.51 23.27
N PRO A 247 -16.77 2.46 22.35
CA PRO A 247 -16.36 3.85 22.55
C PRO A 247 -17.08 4.53 23.72
N ALA A 248 -18.36 4.19 23.97
CA ALA A 248 -19.14 4.80 25.05
C ALA A 248 -18.61 4.35 26.42
N GLN A 249 -18.36 3.05 26.59
CA GLN A 249 -17.75 2.52 27.80
C GLN A 249 -16.33 3.07 28.01
N ALA A 250 -15.54 3.20 26.94
CA ALA A 250 -14.21 3.80 27.01
C ALA A 250 -14.26 5.27 27.45
N ALA A 251 -15.21 6.05 26.94
CA ALA A 251 -15.44 7.42 27.36
C ALA A 251 -15.83 7.51 28.84
N GLN A 252 -16.71 6.63 29.31
CA GLN A 252 -17.09 6.56 30.72
C GLN A 252 -15.87 6.27 31.62
N GLN A 253 -15.04 5.29 31.25
CA GLN A 253 -13.81 4.98 32.00
C GLN A 253 -12.84 6.15 31.99
N TRP A 254 -12.69 6.83 30.85
CA TRP A 254 -11.83 8.00 30.72
C TRP A 254 -12.28 9.16 31.62
N GLU A 255 -13.57 9.49 31.64
CA GLU A 255 -14.10 10.56 32.51
C GLU A 255 -13.80 10.31 34.00
N GLY A 256 -13.73 9.04 34.44
CA GLY A 256 -13.38 8.66 35.83
C GLY A 256 -11.91 8.86 36.20
N ILE A 257 -11.01 9.02 35.22
CA ILE A 257 -9.56 9.10 35.47
C ILE A 257 -8.87 10.33 34.85
N ARG A 258 -9.55 11.08 33.98
CA ARG A 258 -8.97 12.16 33.15
C ARG A 258 -8.23 13.22 33.95
N ASP A 259 -8.69 13.54 35.15
CA ASP A 259 -8.10 14.60 35.99
C ASP A 259 -6.66 14.27 36.45
N LYS A 260 -6.21 13.03 36.22
CA LYS A 260 -4.84 12.56 36.48
C LYS A 260 -3.90 12.72 35.29
N PHE A 261 -4.37 13.31 34.18
CA PHE A 261 -3.63 13.38 32.90
C PHE A 261 -3.46 14.83 32.44
N SER A 262 -2.50 15.03 31.57
CA SER A 262 -2.29 16.33 30.92
C SER A 262 -3.39 16.63 29.89
N ALA A 263 -3.53 17.92 29.54
CA ALA A 263 -4.42 18.32 28.47
C ALA A 263 -4.08 17.65 27.14
N ALA A 264 -2.79 17.41 26.87
CA ALA A 264 -2.33 16.71 25.66
C ALA A 264 -2.77 15.24 25.65
N ASP A 265 -2.67 14.53 26.78
CA ASP A 265 -3.17 13.15 26.91
C ASP A 265 -4.70 13.11 26.76
N GLY A 266 -5.39 14.10 27.33
CA GLY A 266 -6.83 14.27 27.15
C GLY A 266 -7.23 14.44 25.71
N GLY A 267 -6.56 15.35 25.00
CA GLY A 267 -6.77 15.57 23.58
C GLY A 267 -6.54 14.30 22.76
N TYR A 268 -5.48 13.59 23.04
CA TYR A 268 -5.20 12.29 22.39
C TYR A 268 -6.34 11.27 22.59
N ILE A 269 -6.81 11.07 23.81
CA ILE A 269 -7.88 10.11 24.07
C ILE A 269 -9.20 10.52 23.42
N TYR A 270 -9.56 11.81 23.48
CA TYR A 270 -10.77 12.29 22.82
C TYR A 270 -10.69 12.19 21.29
N ALA A 271 -9.50 12.34 20.69
CA ALA A 271 -9.29 12.06 19.27
C ALA A 271 -9.54 10.59 18.94
N GLN A 272 -9.06 9.66 19.77
CA GLN A 272 -9.30 8.23 19.61
C GLN A 272 -10.80 7.88 19.79
N LEU A 273 -11.46 8.42 20.80
CA LEU A 273 -12.89 8.23 21.02
C LEU A 273 -13.72 8.78 19.85
N GLY A 274 -13.44 10.00 19.41
CA GLY A 274 -14.10 10.63 18.27
C GLY A 274 -13.97 9.79 17.00
N TRP A 275 -12.76 9.30 16.73
CA TRP A 275 -12.50 8.44 15.58
C TRP A 275 -13.26 7.11 15.65
N GLN A 276 -13.19 6.40 16.77
CA GLN A 276 -13.89 5.13 16.93
C GLN A 276 -15.43 5.27 16.91
N ALA A 277 -15.93 6.39 17.39
CA ALA A 277 -17.35 6.74 17.28
C ALA A 277 -17.75 7.07 15.82
N ALA A 278 -16.92 7.84 15.11
CA ALA A 278 -17.17 8.18 13.70
C ALA A 278 -17.22 6.92 12.82
N LEU A 279 -16.29 5.97 13.01
CA LEU A 279 -16.28 4.67 12.33
C LEU A 279 -17.58 3.87 12.56
N ARG A 280 -18.27 4.08 13.68
CA ARG A 280 -19.53 3.41 14.05
C ARG A 280 -20.74 4.29 13.84
N HIS A 281 -20.56 5.47 13.27
CA HIS A 281 -21.61 6.45 13.03
C HIS A 281 -22.36 6.89 14.31
N LEU A 282 -21.67 6.87 15.47
CA LEU A 282 -22.25 7.30 16.73
C LEU A 282 -22.37 8.84 16.77
N PRO A 283 -23.45 9.39 17.33
CA PRO A 283 -23.70 10.83 17.36
C PRO A 283 -22.69 11.61 18.22
N GLU A 284 -22.04 10.97 19.18
CA GLU A 284 -21.05 11.56 20.09
C GLU A 284 -19.72 11.90 19.39
N ALA A 285 -19.48 11.40 18.17
CA ALA A 285 -18.22 11.53 17.48
C ALA A 285 -17.71 12.98 17.43
N LEU A 286 -18.56 13.93 16.98
CA LEU A 286 -18.18 15.35 16.89
C LEU A 286 -17.93 15.99 18.25
N ALA A 287 -18.70 15.64 19.26
CA ALA A 287 -18.49 16.15 20.61
C ALA A 287 -17.14 15.71 21.18
N TRP A 288 -16.72 14.47 20.92
CA TRP A 288 -15.40 13.99 21.33
C TRP A 288 -14.27 14.60 20.50
N TYR A 289 -14.44 14.76 19.20
CA TYR A 289 -13.46 15.51 18.39
C TYR A 289 -13.34 16.98 18.84
N ALA A 290 -14.42 17.62 19.26
CA ALA A 290 -14.36 18.98 19.81
C ALA A 290 -13.56 19.00 21.14
N LYS A 291 -13.74 18.01 22.03
CA LYS A 291 -12.94 17.85 23.24
C LYS A 291 -11.47 17.53 22.97
N ALA A 292 -11.15 16.92 21.81
CA ALA A 292 -9.77 16.70 21.41
C ALA A 292 -9.00 17.99 21.14
N GLY A 293 -9.69 19.08 20.83
CA GLY A 293 -9.10 20.40 20.59
C GLY A 293 -8.07 20.36 19.45
N ASN A 294 -6.86 20.83 19.74
CA ASN A 294 -5.74 20.88 18.79
C ASN A 294 -4.85 19.62 18.83
N ALA A 295 -5.31 18.51 19.40
CA ALA A 295 -4.54 17.27 19.38
C ALA A 295 -4.23 16.85 17.93
N PRO A 296 -2.99 16.39 17.64
CA PRO A 296 -2.63 15.92 16.32
C PRO A 296 -3.53 14.73 15.90
N LEU A 297 -4.15 14.86 14.73
CA LEU A 297 -4.95 13.81 14.12
C LEU A 297 -4.17 13.19 12.95
N SER A 298 -4.28 11.87 12.76
CA SER A 298 -3.82 11.23 11.54
C SER A 298 -4.72 11.62 10.36
N ASP A 299 -4.24 11.44 9.13
CA ASP A 299 -5.02 11.69 7.91
C ASP A 299 -6.35 10.94 7.92
N GLU A 300 -6.34 9.70 8.41
CA GLU A 300 -7.55 8.89 8.54
C GLU A 300 -8.51 9.46 9.60
N GLN A 301 -8.00 9.91 10.74
CA GLN A 301 -8.82 10.53 11.79
C GLN A 301 -9.47 11.83 11.32
N VAL A 302 -8.72 12.68 10.60
CA VAL A 302 -9.28 13.91 10.00
C VAL A 302 -10.34 13.58 8.96
N ALA A 303 -10.11 12.61 8.09
CA ALA A 303 -11.09 12.16 7.10
C ALA A 303 -12.39 11.68 7.76
N TRP A 304 -12.29 10.95 8.86
CA TRP A 304 -13.45 10.51 9.62
C TRP A 304 -14.13 11.63 10.41
N LYS A 305 -13.39 12.64 10.87
CA LYS A 305 -13.98 13.88 11.45
C LYS A 305 -14.85 14.57 10.41
N VAL A 306 -14.38 14.70 9.15
CA VAL A 306 -15.18 15.27 8.06
C VAL A 306 -16.42 14.43 7.79
N ARG A 307 -16.31 13.10 7.67
CA ARG A 307 -17.47 12.22 7.43
C ARG A 307 -18.51 12.30 8.55
N ALA A 308 -18.07 12.39 9.81
CA ALA A 308 -18.96 12.61 10.95
C ALA A 308 -19.65 13.98 10.88
N ALA A 309 -18.93 15.02 10.47
CA ALA A 309 -19.48 16.37 10.30
C ALA A 309 -20.49 16.43 9.13
N LEU A 310 -20.20 15.77 8.01
CA LEU A 310 -21.12 15.63 6.88
C LEU A 310 -22.42 14.93 7.29
N ARG A 311 -22.34 13.83 8.02
CA ARG A 311 -23.51 13.11 8.57
C ARG A 311 -24.37 14.01 9.47
N ALA A 312 -23.72 14.83 10.27
CA ALA A 312 -24.38 15.78 11.18
C ALA A 312 -24.79 17.10 10.49
N GLN A 313 -24.50 17.27 9.20
CA GLN A 313 -24.67 18.51 8.43
C GLN A 313 -24.02 19.73 9.09
N ASN A 314 -22.92 19.50 9.82
CA ASN A 314 -22.16 20.56 10.45
C ASN A 314 -21.09 21.12 9.49
N TRP A 315 -21.55 21.97 8.59
CA TRP A 315 -20.75 22.52 7.49
C TRP A 315 -19.53 23.32 7.94
N ALA A 316 -19.61 23.99 9.08
CA ALA A 316 -18.49 24.71 9.65
C ALA A 316 -17.34 23.76 10.00
N VAL A 317 -17.64 22.65 10.67
CA VAL A 317 -16.67 21.61 11.02
C VAL A 317 -16.16 20.87 9.77
N VAL A 318 -16.98 20.70 8.74
CA VAL A 318 -16.53 20.14 7.44
C VAL A 318 -15.40 20.99 6.86
N GLY A 319 -15.63 22.30 6.73
CA GLY A 319 -14.64 23.22 6.18
C GLY A 319 -13.36 23.30 7.02
N GLU A 320 -13.51 23.41 8.35
CA GLU A 320 -12.38 23.42 9.29
C GLU A 320 -11.53 22.14 9.17
N ALA A 321 -12.16 20.97 9.22
CA ALA A 321 -11.45 19.70 9.21
C ALA A 321 -10.76 19.41 7.85
N ILE A 322 -11.38 19.78 6.72
CA ILE A 322 -10.71 19.70 5.41
C ILE A 322 -9.48 20.63 5.38
N GLY A 323 -9.59 21.82 5.96
CA GLY A 323 -8.45 22.75 6.08
C GLY A 323 -7.27 22.20 6.89
N GLN A 324 -7.51 21.25 7.81
CA GLN A 324 -6.48 20.58 8.61
C GLN A 324 -5.78 19.43 7.86
N MET A 325 -6.33 18.96 6.72
CA MET A 325 -5.72 17.88 5.93
C MET A 325 -4.40 18.32 5.28
N PRO A 326 -3.49 17.37 4.97
CA PRO A 326 -2.34 17.66 4.12
C PRO A 326 -2.77 18.21 2.75
N LYS A 327 -1.96 19.11 2.16
CA LYS A 327 -2.30 19.75 0.87
C LYS A 327 -2.60 18.78 -0.25
N ALA A 328 -1.86 17.65 -0.31
CA ALA A 328 -2.11 16.60 -1.30
C ALA A 328 -3.50 15.95 -1.14
N MET A 329 -3.97 15.80 0.10
CA MET A 329 -5.29 15.27 0.39
C MET A 329 -6.37 16.31 0.06
N GLN A 330 -6.19 17.58 0.45
CA GLN A 330 -7.11 18.68 0.10
C GLN A 330 -7.30 18.83 -1.42
N ALA A 331 -6.32 18.41 -2.23
CA ALA A 331 -6.36 18.50 -3.69
C ALA A 331 -7.16 17.36 -4.35
N GLN A 332 -7.61 16.37 -3.61
CA GLN A 332 -8.41 15.27 -4.15
C GLN A 332 -9.84 15.75 -4.46
N PRO A 333 -10.47 15.25 -5.55
CA PRO A 333 -11.77 15.72 -5.99
C PRO A 333 -12.89 15.61 -4.95
N ASP A 334 -12.88 14.55 -4.15
CA ASP A 334 -13.85 14.35 -3.08
C ASP A 334 -13.81 15.45 -2.01
N TRP A 335 -12.61 15.81 -1.52
CA TRP A 335 -12.48 16.85 -0.51
C TRP A 335 -12.72 18.25 -1.08
N ILE A 336 -12.37 18.50 -2.36
CA ILE A 336 -12.71 19.75 -3.05
C ILE A 336 -14.23 19.90 -3.15
N TYR A 337 -14.93 18.85 -3.57
CA TYR A 337 -16.40 18.88 -3.68
C TYR A 337 -17.05 19.17 -2.31
N TRP A 338 -16.69 18.40 -1.27
CA TRP A 338 -17.30 18.58 0.05
C TRP A 338 -16.94 19.94 0.69
N LEU A 339 -15.77 20.50 0.39
CA LEU A 339 -15.43 21.87 0.80
C LEU A 339 -16.34 22.89 0.05
N GLY A 340 -16.58 22.68 -1.24
CA GLY A 340 -17.55 23.47 -2.01
C GLY A 340 -18.93 23.44 -1.39
N ARG A 341 -19.46 22.25 -1.08
CA ARG A 341 -20.76 22.10 -0.40
C ARG A 341 -20.79 22.78 0.97
N ALA A 342 -19.68 22.75 1.71
CA ALA A 342 -19.60 23.45 2.98
C ALA A 342 -19.64 24.98 2.81
N HIS A 343 -18.91 25.52 1.82
CA HIS A 343 -18.96 26.95 1.50
C HIS A 343 -20.35 27.39 1.06
N GLU A 344 -21.01 26.64 0.19
CA GLU A 344 -22.36 26.89 -0.28
C GLU A 344 -23.37 26.94 0.88
N ALA A 345 -23.38 25.94 1.73
CA ALA A 345 -24.26 25.85 2.89
C ALA A 345 -24.02 26.99 3.92
N LEU A 346 -22.83 27.58 3.93
CA LEU A 346 -22.48 28.73 4.75
C LEU A 346 -22.69 30.09 4.02
N GLY A 347 -23.33 30.09 2.86
CA GLY A 347 -23.65 31.30 2.07
C GLY A 347 -22.48 31.88 1.27
N ARG A 348 -21.36 31.17 1.16
CA ARG A 348 -20.15 31.59 0.43
C ARG A 348 -20.18 31.04 -1.01
N GLN A 349 -21.12 31.53 -1.82
CA GLN A 349 -21.43 31.01 -3.13
C GLN A 349 -20.28 31.10 -4.13
N GLU A 350 -19.53 32.21 -4.13
CA GLU A 350 -18.43 32.42 -5.08
C GLU A 350 -17.27 31.45 -4.80
N GLU A 351 -16.92 31.24 -3.52
CA GLU A 351 -15.90 30.29 -3.11
C GLU A 351 -16.30 28.85 -3.44
N ALA A 352 -17.58 28.50 -3.22
CA ALA A 352 -18.12 27.18 -3.59
C ALA A 352 -17.98 26.96 -5.09
N ARG A 353 -18.43 27.93 -5.90
CA ARG A 353 -18.36 27.86 -7.37
C ARG A 353 -16.91 27.72 -7.86
N ALA A 354 -15.97 28.45 -7.28
CA ALA A 354 -14.56 28.33 -7.61
C ALA A 354 -13.99 26.93 -7.31
N LEU A 355 -14.43 26.30 -6.23
CA LEU A 355 -14.04 24.92 -5.89
C LEU A 355 -14.60 23.90 -6.88
N TYR A 356 -15.89 23.99 -7.22
CA TYR A 356 -16.50 23.12 -8.22
C TYR A 356 -15.83 23.24 -9.58
N GLN A 357 -15.47 24.48 -10.01
CA GLN A 357 -14.78 24.71 -11.27
C GLN A 357 -13.41 23.99 -11.37
N ARG A 358 -12.76 23.72 -10.25
CA ARG A 358 -11.45 23.02 -10.23
C ARG A 358 -11.55 21.55 -10.62
N ILE A 359 -12.71 20.94 -10.43
CA ILE A 359 -12.90 19.51 -10.65
C ILE A 359 -13.99 19.22 -11.71
N ALA A 360 -14.73 20.24 -12.15
CA ALA A 360 -15.73 20.13 -13.19
C ALA A 360 -15.11 19.60 -14.51
N GLY A 361 -15.86 18.76 -15.24
CA GLY A 361 -15.41 18.13 -16.47
C GLY A 361 -14.43 16.96 -16.26
N GLN A 362 -14.04 16.64 -15.02
CA GLN A 362 -13.28 15.43 -14.75
C GLN A 362 -14.20 14.21 -14.83
N PRO A 363 -13.79 13.14 -15.54
CA PRO A 363 -14.62 11.95 -15.74
C PRO A 363 -14.60 11.03 -14.51
N ASN A 364 -15.02 11.56 -13.38
CA ASN A 364 -15.16 10.83 -12.12
C ASN A 364 -16.42 11.32 -11.38
N PHE A 365 -16.80 10.59 -10.34
CA PHE A 365 -18.04 10.85 -9.58
C PHE A 365 -18.12 12.30 -9.08
N TYR A 366 -17.08 12.83 -8.46
CA TYR A 366 -17.12 14.19 -7.89
C TYR A 366 -16.97 15.28 -8.96
N GLY A 367 -16.32 14.99 -10.10
CA GLY A 367 -16.32 15.88 -11.26
C GLY A 367 -17.73 16.04 -11.85
N ASN A 368 -18.47 14.93 -11.99
CA ASN A 368 -19.85 14.94 -12.45
C ASN A 368 -20.78 15.68 -11.49
N LEU A 369 -20.61 15.49 -10.16
CA LEU A 369 -21.36 16.25 -9.17
C LEU A 369 -21.06 17.76 -9.24
N ALA A 370 -19.80 18.12 -9.47
CA ALA A 370 -19.42 19.53 -9.62
C ALA A 370 -19.99 20.17 -10.89
N ASP A 371 -20.09 19.40 -11.99
CA ASP A 371 -20.78 19.87 -13.20
C ASP A 371 -22.26 20.11 -12.92
N ASP A 372 -22.91 19.23 -12.19
CA ASP A 372 -24.33 19.36 -11.80
C ASP A 372 -24.55 20.63 -10.95
N GLU A 373 -23.71 20.84 -9.90
CA GLU A 373 -23.76 22.06 -9.06
C GLU A 373 -23.52 23.36 -9.86
N LEU A 374 -22.77 23.28 -10.97
CA LEU A 374 -22.52 24.41 -11.87
C LEU A 374 -23.61 24.58 -12.96
N GLY A 375 -24.62 23.70 -13.00
CA GLY A 375 -25.63 23.66 -14.04
C GLY A 375 -25.07 23.30 -15.42
N ARG A 376 -24.00 22.52 -15.48
CA ARG A 376 -23.36 22.05 -16.71
C ARG A 376 -23.85 20.65 -17.08
N PRO A 377 -24.10 20.37 -18.36
CA PRO A 377 -24.38 19.00 -18.76
C PRO A 377 -23.12 18.12 -18.55
N ILE A 378 -23.31 16.96 -17.95
CA ILE A 378 -22.24 15.96 -17.82
C ILE A 378 -21.88 15.49 -19.24
N GLN A 379 -20.65 15.75 -19.64
CA GLN A 379 -20.12 15.34 -20.94
C GLN A 379 -19.12 14.21 -20.73
N LEU A 380 -19.39 13.06 -21.35
CA LEU A 380 -18.36 12.03 -21.43
C LEU A 380 -17.28 12.49 -22.42
N PRO A 381 -16.01 12.48 -22.02
CA PRO A 381 -14.92 12.73 -22.97
C PRO A 381 -15.00 11.77 -24.16
N PRO A 382 -14.47 12.14 -25.34
CA PRO A 382 -14.42 11.26 -26.49
C PRO A 382 -13.75 9.92 -26.13
N MET A 383 -14.39 8.80 -26.48
CA MET A 383 -13.78 7.49 -26.33
C MET A 383 -12.62 7.32 -27.29
N ALA A 384 -11.46 6.95 -26.74
CA ALA A 384 -10.27 6.60 -27.52
C ALA A 384 -10.15 5.07 -27.56
N LYS A 385 -10.17 4.50 -28.77
CA LYS A 385 -9.86 3.07 -28.96
C LYS A 385 -8.41 2.93 -29.40
N PRO A 386 -7.67 1.96 -28.84
CA PRO A 386 -6.29 1.74 -29.25
C PRO A 386 -6.20 1.25 -30.70
N ALA A 387 -5.21 1.72 -31.43
CA ALA A 387 -4.92 1.22 -32.77
C ALA A 387 -4.44 -0.24 -32.71
N SER A 388 -4.79 -1.03 -33.73
CA SER A 388 -4.40 -2.45 -33.78
C SER A 388 -2.88 -2.64 -33.73
N GLU A 389 -2.11 -1.73 -34.32
CA GLU A 389 -0.65 -1.78 -34.31
C GLU A 389 -0.08 -1.49 -32.91
N GLU A 390 -0.70 -0.61 -32.13
CA GLU A 390 -0.30 -0.35 -30.73
C GLU A 390 -0.54 -1.58 -29.86
N VAL A 391 -1.68 -2.27 -30.04
CA VAL A 391 -1.97 -3.53 -29.32
C VAL A 391 -0.95 -4.60 -29.67
N LYS A 392 -0.56 -4.74 -30.94
CA LYS A 392 0.49 -5.66 -31.38
C LYS A 392 1.85 -5.29 -30.78
N ALA A 393 2.21 -4.00 -30.78
CA ALA A 393 3.46 -3.53 -30.21
C ALA A 393 3.54 -3.81 -28.70
N VAL A 394 2.47 -3.56 -27.96
CA VAL A 394 2.39 -3.89 -26.53
C VAL A 394 2.47 -5.40 -26.31
N ALA A 395 1.76 -6.20 -27.10
CA ALA A 395 1.79 -7.67 -27.01
C ALA A 395 3.19 -8.25 -27.28
N ALA A 396 4.02 -7.57 -28.06
CA ALA A 396 5.39 -8.00 -28.36
C ALA A 396 6.39 -7.72 -27.22
N LEU A 397 6.04 -6.89 -26.24
CA LEU A 397 6.92 -6.58 -25.12
C LEU A 397 7.23 -7.83 -24.30
N PRO A 398 8.52 -8.11 -24.00
CA PRO A 398 8.90 -9.32 -23.26
C PRO A 398 8.20 -9.47 -21.92
N GLY A 399 8.00 -8.36 -21.16
CA GLY A 399 7.30 -8.38 -19.88
C GLY A 399 5.80 -8.68 -20.03
N ILE A 400 5.15 -8.18 -21.07
CA ILE A 400 3.74 -8.51 -21.36
C ILE A 400 3.59 -9.98 -21.76
N ARG A 401 4.48 -10.51 -22.61
CA ARG A 401 4.47 -11.93 -22.98
C ARG A 401 4.64 -12.83 -21.76
N ARG A 402 5.59 -12.52 -20.87
CA ARG A 402 5.76 -13.23 -19.61
C ARG A 402 4.53 -13.12 -18.71
N ALA A 403 3.93 -11.93 -18.59
CA ALA A 403 2.72 -11.74 -17.78
C ALA A 403 1.55 -12.62 -18.29
N LEU A 404 1.32 -12.62 -19.62
CA LEU A 404 0.27 -13.45 -20.23
C LEU A 404 0.55 -14.96 -20.04
N ALA A 405 1.81 -15.39 -20.18
CA ALA A 405 2.19 -16.76 -19.91
C ALA A 405 1.95 -17.17 -18.44
N LEU A 406 2.25 -16.26 -17.49
CA LEU A 406 1.97 -16.48 -16.06
C LEU A 406 0.47 -16.57 -15.79
N PHE A 407 -0.36 -15.73 -16.39
CA PHE A 407 -1.81 -15.82 -16.26
C PHE A 407 -2.36 -17.15 -16.81
N ARG A 408 -1.84 -17.61 -17.94
CA ARG A 408 -2.24 -18.88 -18.56
C ARG A 408 -2.04 -20.09 -17.65
N ILE A 409 -1.00 -20.08 -16.82
CA ILE A 409 -0.68 -21.17 -15.87
C ILE A 409 -1.14 -20.90 -14.44
N ASP A 410 -2.07 -19.97 -14.26
CA ASP A 410 -2.65 -19.58 -12.95
C ASP A 410 -1.61 -19.09 -11.92
N MET A 411 -0.53 -18.49 -12.40
CA MET A 411 0.43 -17.75 -11.56
C MET A 411 0.06 -16.27 -11.52
N ARG A 412 -1.14 -16.01 -11.04
CA ARG A 412 -1.80 -14.71 -11.13
C ARG A 412 -1.04 -13.58 -10.44
N ILE A 413 -0.48 -13.85 -9.24
CA ILE A 413 0.25 -12.82 -8.47
C ILE A 413 1.50 -12.36 -9.22
N GLU A 414 2.27 -13.30 -9.74
CA GLU A 414 3.46 -13.02 -10.54
C GLU A 414 3.09 -12.32 -11.86
N GLY A 415 2.03 -12.77 -12.52
CA GLY A 415 1.50 -12.14 -13.72
C GLY A 415 1.10 -10.68 -13.50
N ILE A 416 0.41 -10.37 -12.40
CA ILE A 416 0.04 -9.00 -12.01
C ILE A 416 1.30 -8.13 -11.79
N ARG A 417 2.32 -8.66 -11.12
CA ARG A 417 3.57 -7.93 -10.84
C ARG A 417 4.32 -7.61 -12.12
N GLU A 418 4.47 -8.60 -12.99
CA GLU A 418 5.14 -8.44 -14.30
C GLU A 418 4.39 -7.44 -15.18
N TRP A 419 3.05 -7.55 -15.23
CA TRP A 419 2.18 -6.63 -15.94
C TRP A 419 2.36 -5.19 -15.47
N ASN A 420 2.15 -4.96 -14.18
CA ASN A 420 2.24 -3.62 -13.61
C ASN A 420 3.63 -3.01 -13.74
N TRP A 421 4.68 -3.83 -13.64
CA TRP A 421 6.06 -3.39 -13.84
C TRP A 421 6.31 -2.93 -15.27
N THR A 422 5.86 -3.72 -16.22
CA THR A 422 6.05 -3.42 -17.66
C THR A 422 5.31 -2.15 -18.09
N LEU A 423 4.15 -1.88 -17.48
CA LEU A 423 3.34 -0.70 -17.82
C LEU A 423 3.80 0.61 -17.14
N ARG A 424 4.90 0.61 -16.40
CA ARG A 424 5.37 1.84 -15.75
C ARG A 424 5.82 2.86 -16.81
N GLY A 425 5.40 4.13 -16.64
CA GLY A 425 5.79 5.22 -17.53
C GLY A 425 5.19 5.16 -18.93
N MET A 426 4.25 4.24 -19.19
CA MET A 426 3.54 4.23 -20.46
C MET A 426 2.55 5.39 -20.56
N ASP A 427 2.40 5.94 -21.76
CA ASP A 427 1.39 6.92 -22.12
C ASP A 427 -0.01 6.26 -22.21
N ASP A 428 -1.05 7.10 -22.29
CA ASP A 428 -2.44 6.66 -22.34
C ASP A 428 -2.75 5.73 -23.52
N ALA A 429 -2.16 5.96 -24.69
CA ALA A 429 -2.38 5.13 -25.87
C ALA A 429 -1.89 3.70 -25.64
N LYS A 430 -0.68 3.54 -25.08
CA LYS A 430 -0.12 2.23 -24.72
C LYS A 430 -0.88 1.57 -23.56
N LEU A 431 -1.35 2.36 -22.59
CA LEU A 431 -2.18 1.84 -21.49
C LEU A 431 -3.51 1.29 -22.03
N LEU A 432 -4.18 2.01 -22.95
CA LEU A 432 -5.40 1.50 -23.58
C LEU A 432 -5.14 0.27 -24.44
N ALA A 433 -4.01 0.23 -25.16
CA ALA A 433 -3.60 -0.95 -25.93
C ALA A 433 -3.36 -2.17 -25.02
N ALA A 434 -2.74 -1.97 -23.85
CA ALA A 434 -2.56 -3.03 -22.87
C ALA A 434 -3.90 -3.46 -22.25
N ALA A 435 -4.81 -2.52 -21.95
CA ALA A 435 -6.14 -2.84 -21.44
C ALA A 435 -6.94 -3.70 -22.44
N GLU A 436 -6.92 -3.33 -23.73
CA GLU A 436 -7.54 -4.09 -24.81
C GLU A 436 -6.92 -5.50 -24.92
N LEU A 437 -5.59 -5.60 -24.80
CA LEU A 437 -4.91 -6.89 -24.84
C LEU A 437 -5.35 -7.78 -23.67
N ALA A 438 -5.39 -7.22 -22.46
CA ALA A 438 -5.87 -7.94 -21.27
C ALA A 438 -7.34 -8.39 -21.42
N HIS A 439 -8.18 -7.53 -22.01
CA HIS A 439 -9.58 -7.87 -22.31
C HIS A 439 -9.68 -9.05 -23.29
N ARG A 440 -8.90 -9.06 -24.38
CA ARG A 440 -8.86 -10.17 -25.36
C ARG A 440 -8.44 -11.51 -24.72
N HIS A 441 -7.61 -11.45 -23.68
CA HIS A 441 -7.16 -12.62 -22.91
C HIS A 441 -8.05 -12.90 -21.70
N GLU A 442 -9.21 -12.26 -21.57
CA GLU A 442 -10.16 -12.42 -20.46
C GLU A 442 -9.60 -12.13 -19.06
N ILE A 443 -8.55 -11.30 -18.99
CA ILE A 443 -7.93 -10.84 -17.74
C ILE A 443 -8.57 -9.50 -17.36
N PHE A 444 -9.87 -9.54 -17.04
CA PHE A 444 -10.73 -8.37 -16.90
C PHE A 444 -10.27 -7.37 -15.84
N ASP A 445 -9.78 -7.85 -14.69
CA ASP A 445 -9.25 -6.98 -13.65
C ASP A 445 -8.02 -6.18 -14.12
N ARG A 446 -7.20 -6.74 -15.01
CA ARG A 446 -6.07 -6.00 -15.62
C ARG A 446 -6.56 -5.02 -16.67
N ALA A 447 -7.56 -5.39 -17.46
CA ALA A 447 -8.16 -4.48 -18.43
C ALA A 447 -8.71 -3.22 -17.72
N ILE A 448 -9.55 -3.42 -16.70
CA ILE A 448 -10.15 -2.34 -15.90
C ILE A 448 -9.06 -1.47 -15.25
N ASN A 449 -8.20 -2.11 -14.43
CA ASN A 449 -7.19 -1.36 -13.67
C ASN A 449 -6.15 -0.65 -14.56
N THR A 450 -5.91 -1.13 -15.79
CA THR A 450 -5.01 -0.48 -16.74
C THR A 450 -5.67 0.70 -17.42
N ALA A 451 -6.92 0.53 -17.88
CA ALA A 451 -7.69 1.62 -18.49
C ALA A 451 -7.97 2.76 -17.49
N ASP A 452 -8.16 2.43 -16.22
CA ASP A 452 -8.39 3.44 -15.15
C ASP A 452 -7.17 4.32 -14.85
N ARG A 453 -5.98 3.93 -15.30
CA ARG A 453 -4.74 4.72 -15.15
C ARG A 453 -4.58 5.84 -16.16
N THR A 454 -5.38 5.87 -17.23
CA THR A 454 -5.29 6.90 -18.26
C THR A 454 -5.76 8.26 -17.76
N LEU A 455 -5.09 9.32 -18.19
CA LEU A 455 -5.32 10.69 -17.71
C LEU A 455 -6.11 11.55 -18.70
N ALA A 456 -5.79 11.48 -19.98
CA ALA A 456 -6.37 12.32 -21.04
C ALA A 456 -7.19 11.52 -22.07
N LEU A 457 -6.78 10.28 -22.38
CA LEU A 457 -7.50 9.40 -23.27
C LEU A 457 -8.23 8.33 -22.47
N HIS A 458 -9.55 8.15 -22.73
CA HIS A 458 -10.36 7.24 -21.96
C HIS A 458 -11.09 6.23 -22.83
N ASP A 459 -11.16 4.98 -22.43
CA ASP A 459 -12.08 3.98 -22.93
C ASP A 459 -12.98 3.49 -21.81
N TYR A 460 -14.18 4.06 -21.71
CA TYR A 460 -15.12 3.70 -20.64
C TYR A 460 -15.67 2.27 -20.77
N SER A 461 -15.67 1.71 -22.00
CA SER A 461 -16.08 0.32 -22.19
C SER A 461 -15.10 -0.65 -21.51
N MET A 462 -13.82 -0.25 -21.37
CA MET A 462 -12.81 -1.02 -20.66
C MET A 462 -12.82 -0.82 -19.15
N ARG A 463 -13.22 0.38 -18.67
CA ARG A 463 -13.31 0.67 -17.23
C ARG A 463 -14.46 -0.08 -16.55
N TYR A 464 -15.55 -0.31 -17.26
CA TYR A 464 -16.76 -0.92 -16.73
C TYR A 464 -17.00 -2.33 -17.30
N LEU A 465 -15.94 -3.02 -17.69
CA LEU A 465 -16.01 -4.44 -18.00
C LEU A 465 -16.36 -5.23 -16.74
N ALA A 466 -17.64 -5.19 -16.39
CA ALA A 466 -18.10 -6.20 -15.46
C ALA A 466 -17.88 -7.57 -16.11
N PRO A 467 -17.33 -8.56 -15.40
CA PRO A 467 -17.20 -9.94 -15.89
C PRO A 467 -18.57 -10.62 -16.10
N PHE A 468 -19.59 -9.83 -16.27
CA PHE A 468 -20.99 -10.20 -16.33
C PHE A 468 -21.48 -10.32 -17.78
N ARG A 469 -20.81 -11.16 -18.60
CA ARG A 469 -21.40 -11.57 -19.89
C ARG A 469 -22.84 -12.08 -19.71
N GLU A 470 -23.15 -12.68 -18.57
CA GLU A 470 -24.46 -13.16 -18.19
C GLU A 470 -25.46 -12.03 -17.91
N LEU A 471 -25.02 -10.86 -17.48
CA LEU A 471 -25.88 -9.69 -17.27
C LEU A 471 -26.40 -9.08 -18.58
N LYS A 472 -25.82 -9.38 -19.76
CA LYS A 472 -26.43 -9.03 -21.04
C LYS A 472 -27.81 -9.65 -21.24
N ALA A 473 -28.16 -10.68 -20.50
CA ALA A 473 -29.46 -11.30 -20.46
C ALA A 473 -30.40 -10.73 -19.37
N MET A 474 -29.88 -9.87 -18.46
CA MET A 474 -30.68 -9.20 -17.43
C MET A 474 -31.26 -7.88 -17.99
N GLN A 475 -32.45 -7.52 -17.52
CA GLN A 475 -33.12 -6.31 -17.96
C GLN A 475 -32.33 -5.03 -17.65
N PRO A 476 -32.47 -3.94 -18.45
CA PRO A 476 -31.67 -2.71 -18.29
C PRO A 476 -31.67 -2.10 -16.88
N ASP A 477 -32.75 -2.26 -16.14
CA ASP A 477 -32.91 -1.74 -14.78
C ASP A 477 -32.00 -2.42 -13.75
N ALA A 478 -31.46 -3.59 -14.05
CA ALA A 478 -30.50 -4.29 -13.21
C ALA A 478 -29.06 -3.78 -13.39
N LEU A 479 -28.77 -3.06 -14.48
CA LEU A 479 -27.46 -2.47 -14.76
C LEU A 479 -27.22 -1.17 -13.95
N ILE A 480 -28.27 -0.52 -13.47
CA ILE A 480 -28.20 0.72 -12.67
C ILE A 480 -27.82 0.41 -11.22
N MET A 481 -27.94 -0.84 -10.77
CA MET A 481 -27.63 -1.25 -9.40
C MET A 481 -26.21 -1.78 -9.20
N ALA A 482 -25.38 -1.73 -10.24
CA ALA A 482 -23.99 -2.20 -10.22
C ALA A 482 -22.95 -1.05 -10.16
N ASP A 483 -23.40 0.21 -9.98
CA ASP A 483 -22.57 1.40 -9.78
C ASP A 483 -22.28 1.69 -8.30
#